data_87cecfd1c18b7e2f121124480e5140aa
#
_entry.id   87cecfd1c18b7e2f121124480e5140aa
#
_cell.length_a   1.000
_cell.length_b   1.000
_cell.length_c   1.000
_cell.angle_alpha   90.00
_cell.angle_beta   90.00
_cell.angle_gamma   90.00
#
_symmetry.space_group_name_H-M   'P 1'
#
loop_
_entity.id
_entity.type
_entity.pdbx_description
1 polymer ?
#
loop_
_entity_poly.entity_id
_entity_poly.type
_entity_poly.pdbx_seq_one_letter_code
_entity_poly.pdbx_strand_id
1 'polypeptide(L)'
;MTREGRDIVGMAALRADRERRYRGETGDVGRRHVNGSFIIQPTKEGASSQAYYILLDVTTRPPTMIGSGYYEDTFVRTPLGWRIKHRKLFIDGDGNADR
;
A
#
# COMPACT_ATOMS: atom_id res chain seq x y z
N MET A 1 4.20 -2.28 -8.05
CA MET A 1 3.36 -2.39 -6.84
C MET A 1 2.47 -3.62 -6.94
N THR A 2 2.35 -4.36 -5.86
CA THR A 2 1.44 -5.51 -5.78
C THR A 2 0.25 -5.13 -4.92
N ARG A 3 -0.96 -5.31 -5.42
CA ARG A 3 -2.20 -4.96 -4.73
C ARG A 3 -3.27 -6.01 -5.05
N GLU A 4 -3.94 -6.51 -4.02
CA GLU A 4 -5.03 -7.49 -4.16
C GLU A 4 -4.63 -8.69 -5.02
N GLY A 5 -3.40 -9.17 -4.82
CA GLY A 5 -2.87 -10.30 -5.58
C GLY A 5 -2.42 -9.97 -7.01
N ARG A 6 -2.41 -8.69 -7.38
CA ARG A 6 -1.98 -8.24 -8.70
C ARG A 6 -0.77 -7.35 -8.60
N ASP A 7 0.12 -7.44 -9.59
CA ASP A 7 1.22 -6.49 -9.72
C ASP A 7 0.75 -5.28 -10.53
N ILE A 8 0.98 -4.09 -9.97
CA ILE A 8 0.77 -2.83 -10.66
C ILE A 8 2.16 -2.27 -10.94
N VAL A 9 2.55 -2.28 -12.20
CA VAL A 9 3.90 -1.91 -12.61
C VAL A 9 3.84 -0.70 -13.53
N GLY A 10 4.71 0.27 -13.22
CA GLY A 10 4.83 1.47 -14.01
C GLY A 10 3.92 2.59 -13.56
N MET A 11 4.31 3.82 -13.88
CA MET A 11 3.63 5.03 -13.41
C MET A 11 2.23 5.16 -14.01
N ALA A 12 2.06 4.78 -15.28
CA ALA A 12 0.75 4.88 -15.94
C ALA A 12 -0.27 3.96 -15.28
N ALA A 13 0.13 2.73 -14.94
CA ALA A 13 -0.76 1.78 -14.27
C ALA A 13 -1.13 2.25 -12.87
N LEU A 14 -0.19 2.84 -12.14
CA LEU A 14 -0.46 3.39 -10.80
C LEU A 14 -1.44 4.56 -10.87
N ARG A 15 -1.30 5.43 -11.86
CA ARG A 15 -2.23 6.55 -12.05
C ARG A 15 -3.63 6.06 -12.40
N ALA A 16 -3.73 5.06 -13.26
CA ALA A 16 -5.02 4.50 -13.63
C ALA A 16 -5.72 3.89 -12.42
N ASP A 17 -4.99 3.16 -11.58
CA ASP A 17 -5.53 2.59 -10.35
C ASP A 17 -6.03 3.68 -9.40
N ARG A 18 -5.26 4.76 -9.24
CA ARG A 18 -5.65 5.89 -8.41
C ARG A 18 -6.91 6.56 -8.91
N GLU A 19 -7.02 6.79 -10.22
CA GLU A 19 -8.20 7.43 -10.81
C GLU A 19 -9.45 6.60 -10.61
N ARG A 20 -9.35 5.27 -10.75
CA ARG A 20 -10.48 4.37 -10.48
C ARG A 20 -10.95 4.51 -9.04
N ARG A 21 -10.02 4.63 -8.09
CA ARG A 21 -10.36 4.80 -6.67
C ARG A 21 -11.05 6.13 -6.41
N TYR A 22 -10.60 7.20 -7.04
CA TYR A 22 -11.24 8.51 -6.91
C TYR A 22 -12.66 8.51 -7.46
N ARG A 23 -12.93 7.76 -8.52
CA ARG A 23 -14.27 7.65 -9.07
C ARG A 23 -15.17 6.71 -8.27
N GLY A 24 -14.65 6.08 -7.24
CA GLY A 24 -15.41 5.13 -6.44
C GLY A 24 -15.64 3.77 -7.09
N GLU A 25 -14.99 3.50 -8.19
CA GLU A 25 -15.15 2.25 -8.94
C GLU A 25 -14.62 1.03 -8.18
N THR A 26 -13.74 1.27 -7.19
CA THR A 26 -13.15 0.20 -6.37
C THR A 26 -13.84 0.05 -5.02
N GLY A 27 -14.87 0.85 -4.73
CA GLY A 27 -15.56 0.82 -3.45
C GLY A 27 -14.80 1.46 -2.30
N ASP A 28 -13.81 2.30 -2.59
CA ASP A 28 -12.95 2.90 -1.56
C ASP A 28 -13.51 4.21 -0.97
N VAL A 29 -14.69 4.63 -1.39
CA VAL A 29 -15.31 5.84 -0.88
C VAL A 29 -15.65 5.65 0.60
N GLY A 30 -15.31 6.65 1.44
CA GLY A 30 -15.55 6.59 2.87
C GLY A 30 -14.57 5.71 3.64
N ARG A 31 -13.44 5.39 3.06
CA ARG A 31 -12.41 4.57 3.71
C ARG A 31 -11.18 5.39 4.07
N ARG A 32 -10.51 4.99 5.14
CA ARG A 32 -9.25 5.60 5.57
C ARG A 32 -8.24 4.54 5.91
N HIS A 33 -6.99 4.80 5.52
CA HIS A 33 -5.85 3.98 5.89
C HIS A 33 -5.13 4.60 7.07
N VAL A 34 -4.84 3.79 8.08
CA VAL A 34 -3.99 4.18 9.20
C VAL A 34 -2.74 3.33 9.14
N ASN A 35 -1.59 3.97 8.93
CA ASN A 35 -0.30 3.28 8.80
C ASN A 35 0.52 3.44 10.07
N GLY A 36 1.33 2.44 10.38
CA GLY A 36 2.19 2.51 11.54
C GLY A 36 3.21 1.38 11.59
N SER A 37 3.95 1.34 12.70
CA SER A 37 4.93 0.30 12.98
C SER A 37 5.97 0.15 11.86
N PHE A 38 6.58 1.26 11.46
CA PHE A 38 7.57 1.28 10.38
C PHE A 38 8.87 0.62 10.80
N ILE A 39 9.40 -0.23 9.94
CA ILE A 39 10.75 -0.78 10.03
C ILE A 39 11.47 -0.39 8.75
N ILE A 40 12.57 0.35 8.91
CA ILE A 40 13.34 0.85 7.77
C ILE A 40 14.77 0.35 7.87
N GLN A 41 15.29 -0.25 6.81
CA GLN A 41 16.64 -0.79 6.77
C GLN A 41 17.36 -0.29 5.52
N PRO A 42 18.66 0.05 5.64
CA PRO A 42 19.43 0.42 4.47
C PRO A 42 19.71 -0.79 3.58
N THR A 43 19.77 -0.53 2.28
CA THR A 43 20.16 -1.53 1.28
C THR A 43 21.24 -0.94 0.38
N LYS A 44 21.82 -1.79 -0.50
CA LYS A 44 22.83 -1.33 -1.44
C LYS A 44 22.35 -0.17 -2.31
N GLU A 45 21.11 -0.23 -2.78
CA GLU A 45 20.54 0.76 -3.70
C GLU A 45 19.83 1.90 -3.00
N GLY A 46 19.53 1.76 -1.71
CA GLY A 46 18.80 2.77 -0.97
C GLY A 46 18.29 2.25 0.35
N ALA A 47 17.05 1.80 0.39
CA ALA A 47 16.43 1.33 1.62
C ALA A 47 15.29 0.37 1.34
N SER A 48 14.94 -0.42 2.35
CA SER A 48 13.70 -1.19 2.36
C SER A 48 12.89 -0.82 3.59
N SER A 49 11.58 -0.97 3.51
CA SER A 49 10.72 -0.70 4.65
C SER A 49 9.55 -1.67 4.71
N GLN A 50 9.06 -1.87 5.94
CA GLN A 50 7.80 -2.55 6.20
C GLN A 50 6.94 -1.63 7.04
N ALA A 51 5.63 -1.61 6.76
CA ALA A 51 4.68 -0.85 7.53
C ALA A 51 3.35 -1.59 7.57
N TYR A 52 2.70 -1.60 8.71
CA TYR A 52 1.35 -2.14 8.83
C TYR A 52 0.32 -1.07 8.53
N TYR A 53 -0.86 -1.51 8.09
CA TYR A 53 -1.98 -0.60 7.92
C TYR A 53 -3.27 -1.22 8.45
N ILE A 54 -4.18 -0.34 8.80
CA ILE A 54 -5.56 -0.67 9.13
C ILE A 54 -6.44 0.12 8.18
N LEU A 55 -7.44 -0.53 7.62
CA LEU A 55 -8.42 0.10 6.76
C LEU A 55 -9.73 0.29 7.53
N LEU A 56 -10.19 1.52 7.60
CA LEU A 56 -11.41 1.88 8.32
C LEU A 56 -12.51 2.32 7.35
N ASP A 57 -13.74 1.89 7.65
CA ASP A 57 -14.93 2.46 7.07
C ASP A 57 -15.40 3.58 8.00
N VAL A 58 -15.29 4.83 7.52
CA VAL A 58 -15.64 6.00 8.33
C VAL A 58 -17.06 6.49 8.06
N THR A 59 -17.84 5.75 7.30
CA THR A 59 -19.26 6.03 7.12
C THR A 59 -20.10 5.53 8.29
N THR A 60 -19.52 4.68 9.13
CA THR A 60 -20.16 4.18 10.36
C THR A 60 -19.71 4.97 11.57
N ARG A 61 -20.50 4.94 12.67
CA ARG A 61 -20.18 5.59 13.93
C ARG A 61 -20.34 4.61 15.08
N PRO A 62 -19.25 4.18 15.75
CA PRO A 62 -17.86 4.55 15.45
C PRO A 62 -17.38 3.93 14.12
N PRO A 63 -16.24 4.40 13.58
CA PRO A 63 -15.67 3.78 12.38
C PRO A 63 -15.41 2.30 12.59
N THR A 64 -15.63 1.52 11.54
CA THR A 64 -15.48 0.07 11.57
C THR A 64 -14.17 -0.33 10.93
N MET A 65 -13.40 -1.21 11.58
CA MET A 65 -12.22 -1.78 10.97
C MET A 65 -12.67 -2.86 9.98
N ILE A 66 -12.35 -2.65 8.70
CA ILE A 66 -12.80 -3.56 7.64
C ILE A 66 -11.66 -4.29 6.95
N GLY A 67 -10.43 -3.99 7.32
CA GLY A 67 -9.28 -4.68 6.76
C GLY A 67 -7.99 -4.28 7.44
N SER A 68 -6.98 -5.06 7.19
CA SER A 68 -5.63 -4.78 7.65
C SER A 68 -4.63 -5.49 6.75
N GLY A 69 -3.36 -5.14 6.90
CA GLY A 69 -2.30 -5.78 6.15
C GLY A 69 -0.99 -5.07 6.38
N TYR A 70 -0.07 -5.24 5.43
CA TYR A 70 1.19 -4.54 5.51
C TYR A 70 1.77 -4.31 4.12
N TYR A 71 2.68 -3.34 4.06
CA TYR A 71 3.45 -3.01 2.87
C TYR A 71 4.89 -3.45 3.06
N GLU A 72 5.48 -3.96 1.99
CA GLU A 72 6.92 -4.10 1.88
C GLU A 72 7.38 -3.23 0.71
N ASP A 73 8.18 -2.24 1.00
CA ASP A 73 8.64 -1.27 0.01
C ASP A 73 10.15 -1.35 -0.16
N THR A 74 10.60 -1.21 -1.40
CA THR A 74 12.00 -0.96 -1.68
C THR A 74 12.15 0.40 -2.33
N PHE A 75 13.19 1.11 -1.92
CA PHE A 75 13.47 2.46 -2.38
C PHE A 75 14.83 2.48 -3.04
N VAL A 76 14.98 3.33 -4.02
CA VAL A 76 16.25 3.57 -4.68
C VAL A 76 16.60 5.05 -4.56
N ARG A 77 17.87 5.33 -4.28
CA ARG A 77 18.37 6.69 -4.25
C ARG A 77 18.85 7.08 -5.65
N THR A 78 18.29 8.15 -6.19
CA THR A 78 18.62 8.66 -7.52
C THR A 78 19.17 10.08 -7.42
N PRO A 79 19.82 10.60 -8.47
CA PRO A 79 20.26 12.01 -8.47
C PRO A 79 19.13 13.01 -8.27
N LEU A 80 17.89 12.61 -8.57
CA LEU A 80 16.71 13.47 -8.41
C LEU A 80 15.99 13.25 -7.08
N GLY A 81 16.55 12.41 -6.19
CA GLY A 81 16.00 12.11 -4.89
C GLY A 81 15.59 10.65 -4.75
N TRP A 82 14.85 10.36 -3.68
CA TRP A 82 14.40 9.02 -3.40
C TRP A 82 13.20 8.65 -4.27
N ARG A 83 13.17 7.38 -4.72
CA ARG A 83 12.06 6.83 -5.49
C ARG A 83 11.68 5.49 -4.93
N ILE A 84 10.38 5.16 -4.99
CA ILE A 84 9.93 3.80 -4.69
C ILE A 84 10.24 2.94 -5.89
N LYS A 85 11.07 1.90 -5.67
CA LYS A 85 11.40 0.93 -6.71
C LYS A 85 10.30 -0.10 -6.86
N HIS A 86 9.79 -0.59 -5.73
CA HIS A 86 8.73 -1.60 -5.70
C HIS A 86 7.95 -1.51 -4.39
N ARG A 87 6.65 -1.75 -4.47
CA ARG A 87 5.78 -1.85 -3.31
C ARG A 87 4.98 -3.13 -3.40
N LYS A 88 5.02 -3.93 -2.34
CA LYS A 88 4.13 -5.08 -2.18
C LYS A 88 3.10 -4.76 -1.12
N LEU A 89 1.86 -5.06 -1.42
CA LEU A 89 0.75 -4.93 -0.47
C LEU A 89 0.26 -6.33 -0.11
N PHE A 90 0.31 -6.66 1.17
CA PHE A 90 -0.23 -7.91 1.70
C PHE A 90 -1.50 -7.61 2.47
N ILE A 91 -2.57 -8.29 2.12
CA ILE A 91 -3.89 -8.10 2.73
C ILE A 91 -4.15 -9.29 3.65
N ASP A 92 -4.41 -8.99 4.93
CA ASP A 92 -4.70 -10.04 5.90
C ASP A 92 -6.00 -10.75 5.55
N GLY A 93 -5.96 -12.07 5.62
CA GLY A 93 -7.14 -12.87 5.45
C GLY A 93 -7.50 -13.24 4.02
N ASP A 94 -6.71 -12.81 3.01
CA ASP A 94 -7.03 -13.13 1.62
C ASP A 94 -6.12 -14.21 1.01
N GLY A 95 -5.50 -15.02 1.85
CA GLY A 95 -4.69 -16.13 1.39
C GLY A 95 -3.23 -15.82 1.13
N ASN A 96 -2.75 -14.63 1.45
CA ASN A 96 -1.32 -14.31 1.40
C ASN A 96 -0.59 -15.08 2.49
N ALA A 97 0.26 -16.00 2.10
CA ALA A 97 0.88 -16.94 3.02
C ALA A 97 2.21 -16.47 3.61
N ASP A 98 2.75 -15.38 3.15
CA ASP A 98 4.09 -14.92 3.48
C ASP A 98 4.11 -13.82 4.55
N ARG A 99 3.20 -13.93 5.47
CA ARG A 99 3.14 -13.08 6.66
C ARG A 99 3.75 -13.76 7.84
#